data_6230fb0d1fe3e1e628059ea00023a231
#
_entry.id   6230fb0d1fe3e1e628059ea00023a231
#
_cell.length_a   1.000
_cell.length_b   1.000
_cell.length_c   1.000
_cell.angle_alpha   90.00
_cell.angle_beta   90.00
_cell.angle_gamma   90.00
#
_symmetry.space_group_name_H-M   'P 1'
#
loop_
_entity.id
_entity.type
_entity.pdbx_description
1 polymer ?
#
loop_
_entity_poly.entity_id
_entity_poly.type
_entity_poly.pdbx_seq_one_letter_code
_entity_poly.pdbx_strand_id
1 'polypeptide(L)'
;MKTLKKVTEDRVRAYVVWLPIFGGDFRGEARKLSNSFRDRRVSYFIDAESQTGELWERVLRTERSIAWDVYLLYGTAATWEEEPPAPGFWMHQLDGVTKAPRLDEATFTAKLKAMLAETKTSNNQNFSLTSKMSGRE
;
A
#
# COMPACT_ATOMS: atom_id res chain seq x y z
N MET A 1 -2.34 2.87 10.99
CA MET A 1 -1.93 4.28 10.72
C MET A 1 -0.66 4.76 11.45
N LYS A 2 -0.11 3.96 12.37
CA LYS A 2 1.11 4.32 13.12
C LYS A 2 2.33 4.49 12.21
N THR A 3 2.48 3.67 11.16
CA THR A 3 3.56 3.78 10.16
C THR A 3 3.63 5.18 9.51
N LEU A 4 2.49 5.74 9.09
CA LEU A 4 2.45 7.07 8.46
C LEU A 4 2.84 8.21 9.42
N LYS A 5 2.65 8.02 10.73
CA LYS A 5 3.14 8.98 11.74
C LYS A 5 4.66 8.94 11.87
N LYS A 6 5.30 7.80 11.56
CA LYS A 6 6.76 7.59 11.62
C LYS A 6 7.49 7.89 10.30
N VAL A 7 6.73 8.05 9.21
CA VAL A 7 7.26 8.34 7.86
C VAL A 7 6.67 9.67 7.41
N THR A 8 7.52 10.69 7.36
CA THR A 8 7.12 12.08 7.05
C THR A 8 7.26 12.45 5.57
N GLU A 9 7.71 11.51 4.73
CA GLU A 9 7.89 11.72 3.30
C GLU A 9 6.57 12.06 2.60
N ASP A 10 6.50 13.22 1.96
CA ASP A 10 5.32 13.68 1.23
C ASP A 10 5.03 12.91 -0.06
N ARG A 11 6.00 12.14 -0.54
CA ARG A 11 5.85 11.29 -1.73
C ARG A 11 5.01 10.04 -1.49
N VAL A 12 4.83 9.62 -0.24
CA VAL A 12 3.98 8.48 0.12
C VAL A 12 2.52 8.81 -0.18
N ARG A 13 1.81 7.85 -0.74
CA ARG A 13 0.34 7.86 -0.83
C ARG A 13 -0.17 6.57 -0.21
N ALA A 14 -1.20 6.68 0.59
CA ALA A 14 -1.86 5.54 1.21
C ALA A 14 -3.33 5.50 0.78
N TYR A 15 -3.77 4.34 0.39
CA TYR A 15 -5.15 4.06 0.03
C TYR A 15 -5.70 3.05 1.02
N VAL A 16 -6.78 3.41 1.70
CA VAL A 16 -7.47 2.55 2.65
C VAL A 16 -8.81 2.18 2.04
N VAL A 17 -9.02 0.91 1.83
CA VAL A 17 -10.28 0.38 1.30
C VAL A 17 -10.98 -0.38 2.42
N TRP A 18 -12.18 0.05 2.77
CA TRP A 18 -13.02 -0.59 3.77
C TRP A 18 -13.92 -1.63 3.11
N LEU A 19 -13.91 -2.85 3.64
CA LEU A 19 -14.71 -4.00 3.18
C LEU A 19 -15.73 -4.39 4.25
N PRO A 20 -16.95 -4.83 3.88
CA PRO A 20 -18.01 -5.24 4.82
C PRO A 20 -17.80 -6.67 5.34
N ILE A 21 -16.64 -6.96 5.93
CA ILE A 21 -16.27 -8.30 6.41
C ILE A 21 -17.06 -8.69 7.65
N PHE A 22 -17.32 -7.72 8.54
CA PHE A 22 -18.08 -7.92 9.75
C PHE A 22 -19.46 -7.27 9.58
N GLY A 23 -20.52 -7.97 9.99
CA GLY A 23 -21.88 -7.44 9.93
C GLY A 23 -22.06 -6.16 10.74
N GLY A 24 -23.22 -5.49 10.60
CA GLY A 24 -23.57 -4.27 11.31
C GLY A 24 -23.43 -3.01 10.44
N ASP A 25 -23.34 -1.82 11.06
CA ASP A 25 -23.20 -0.54 10.36
C ASP A 25 -21.76 -0.29 9.90
N PHE A 26 -21.29 -1.11 8.98
CA PHE A 26 -19.94 -1.00 8.45
C PHE A 26 -19.64 0.37 7.81
N ARG A 27 -20.62 1.02 7.18
CA ARG A 27 -20.42 2.35 6.56
C ARG A 27 -20.22 3.44 7.60
N GLY A 28 -20.98 3.38 8.71
CA GLY A 28 -20.82 4.30 9.85
C GLY A 28 -19.47 4.12 10.54
N GLU A 29 -19.07 2.89 10.80
CA GLU A 29 -17.77 2.59 11.40
C GLU A 29 -16.60 2.98 10.48
N ALA A 30 -16.64 2.68 9.18
CA ALA A 30 -15.64 3.09 8.21
C ALA A 30 -15.47 4.61 8.18
N ARG A 31 -16.58 5.36 8.18
CA ARG A 31 -16.57 6.83 8.22
C ARG A 31 -15.96 7.37 9.50
N LYS A 32 -16.35 6.81 10.65
CA LYS A 32 -15.81 7.19 11.96
C LYS A 32 -14.31 6.99 12.04
N LEU A 33 -13.81 5.81 11.63
CA LEU A 33 -12.39 5.48 11.62
C LEU A 33 -11.60 6.36 10.62
N SER A 34 -12.14 6.62 9.43
CA SER A 34 -11.54 7.51 8.46
C SER A 34 -11.42 8.94 8.97
N ASN A 35 -12.42 9.44 9.71
CA ASN A 35 -12.38 10.76 10.31
C ASN A 35 -11.42 10.87 11.51
N SER A 36 -11.10 9.76 12.16
CA SER A 36 -10.19 9.74 13.32
C SER A 36 -8.72 9.92 12.94
N PHE A 37 -8.38 9.68 11.69
CA PHE A 37 -7.01 9.87 11.16
C PHE A 37 -7.05 10.65 9.85
N ARG A 38 -6.78 11.94 9.93
CA ARG A 38 -6.71 12.83 8.77
C ARG A 38 -5.25 13.11 8.42
N ASP A 39 -4.84 12.64 7.26
CA ASP A 39 -3.51 12.91 6.69
C ASP A 39 -3.70 13.13 5.19
N ARG A 40 -3.12 14.20 4.63
CA ARG A 40 -3.25 14.57 3.21
C ARG A 40 -2.72 13.50 2.24
N ARG A 41 -1.94 12.56 2.76
CA ARG A 41 -1.38 11.44 1.99
C ARG A 41 -2.31 10.24 1.94
N VAL A 42 -3.44 10.27 2.67
CA VAL A 42 -4.37 9.14 2.79
C VAL A 42 -5.67 9.41 2.07
N SER A 43 -6.06 8.48 1.22
CA SER A 43 -7.38 8.42 0.60
C SER A 43 -8.16 7.22 1.12
N TYR A 44 -9.44 7.42 1.42
CA TYR A 44 -10.33 6.39 1.96
C TYR A 44 -11.40 6.02 0.94
N PHE A 45 -11.63 4.74 0.79
CA PHE A 45 -12.62 4.16 -0.11
C PHE A 45 -13.49 3.16 0.65
N ILE A 46 -14.73 3.00 0.20
CA ILE A 46 -15.66 1.98 0.67
C ILE A 46 -15.99 1.08 -0.52
N ASP A 47 -15.66 -0.18 -0.39
CA ASP A 47 -16.03 -1.23 -1.33
C ASP A 47 -17.12 -2.12 -0.68
N ALA A 48 -18.38 -1.77 -0.95
CA ALA A 48 -19.53 -2.42 -0.33
C ALA A 48 -19.75 -3.85 -0.85
N GLU A 49 -19.21 -4.19 -2.00
CA GLU A 49 -19.38 -5.48 -2.68
C GLU A 49 -18.15 -6.39 -2.52
N SER A 50 -17.11 -5.92 -1.83
CA SER A 50 -15.85 -6.65 -1.60
C SER A 50 -15.07 -7.02 -2.87
N GLN A 51 -15.31 -6.34 -3.98
CA GLN A 51 -14.66 -6.60 -5.27
C GLN A 51 -13.13 -6.46 -5.21
N THR A 52 -12.65 -5.46 -4.47
CA THR A 52 -11.20 -5.29 -4.25
C THR A 52 -10.62 -6.42 -3.40
N GLY A 53 -11.38 -6.97 -2.46
CA GLY A 53 -10.96 -8.12 -1.67
C GLY A 53 -10.81 -9.39 -2.51
N GLU A 54 -11.74 -9.64 -3.43
CA GLU A 54 -11.67 -10.74 -4.40
C GLU A 54 -10.51 -10.56 -5.38
N LEU A 55 -10.31 -9.31 -5.85
CA LEU A 55 -9.21 -8.96 -6.73
C LEU A 55 -7.85 -9.24 -6.06
N TRP A 56 -7.68 -8.79 -4.82
CA TRP A 56 -6.44 -9.03 -4.06
C TRP A 56 -6.25 -10.50 -3.71
N GLU A 57 -7.33 -11.27 -3.53
CA GLU A 57 -7.19 -12.72 -3.36
C GLU A 57 -6.53 -13.37 -4.58
N ARG A 58 -6.94 -13.01 -5.79
CA ARG A 58 -6.33 -13.53 -7.03
C ARG A 58 -4.84 -13.19 -7.14
N VAL A 59 -4.47 -11.97 -6.77
CA VAL A 59 -3.08 -11.49 -6.85
C VAL A 59 -2.19 -12.08 -5.75
N LEU A 60 -2.67 -12.11 -4.52
CA LEU A 60 -1.89 -12.52 -3.34
C LEU A 60 -1.98 -14.03 -3.09
N ARG A 61 -3.03 -14.69 -3.59
CA ARG A 61 -3.30 -16.13 -3.44
C ARG A 61 -3.28 -16.56 -1.97
N THR A 62 -4.06 -15.85 -1.16
CA THR A 62 -4.12 -16.08 0.30
C THR A 62 -4.86 -17.36 0.67
N GLU A 63 -5.49 -18.04 -0.32
CA GLU A 63 -6.34 -19.22 -0.12
C GLU A 63 -7.59 -18.91 0.70
N ARG A 64 -8.06 -17.67 0.62
CA ARG A 64 -9.30 -17.17 1.20
C ARG A 64 -10.28 -16.80 0.09
N SER A 65 -11.56 -16.66 0.40
CA SER A 65 -12.53 -16.13 -0.57
C SER A 65 -12.30 -14.64 -0.86
N ILE A 66 -11.84 -13.90 0.13
CA ILE A 66 -11.60 -12.46 0.08
C ILE A 66 -10.32 -12.15 0.84
N ALA A 67 -9.40 -11.39 0.24
CA ALA A 67 -8.24 -10.85 0.93
C ALA A 67 -8.64 -9.55 1.64
N TRP A 68 -8.66 -9.57 2.95
CA TRP A 68 -8.89 -8.42 3.80
C TRP A 68 -7.81 -8.35 4.87
N ASP A 69 -7.67 -7.24 5.56
CA ASP A 69 -6.61 -7.02 6.57
C ASP A 69 -5.20 -7.32 6.02
N VAL A 70 -4.98 -6.89 4.78
CA VAL A 70 -3.71 -6.98 4.04
C VAL A 70 -3.11 -5.59 3.87
N TYR A 71 -1.80 -5.52 3.90
CA TYR A 71 -1.01 -4.28 3.88
C TYR A 71 0.02 -4.39 2.77
N LEU A 72 -0.11 -3.57 1.73
CA LEU A 72 0.61 -3.71 0.47
C LEU A 72 1.54 -2.52 0.27
N LEU A 73 2.77 -2.75 -0.18
CA LEU A 73 3.71 -1.72 -0.58
C LEU A 73 4.02 -1.82 -2.07
N TYR A 74 3.88 -0.70 -2.75
CA TYR A 74 4.20 -0.52 -4.16
C TYR A 74 5.28 0.53 -4.34
N GLY A 75 6.21 0.27 -5.27
CA GLY A 75 7.12 1.29 -5.76
C GLY A 75 6.44 2.20 -6.79
N THR A 76 7.11 3.29 -7.16
CA THR A 76 6.60 4.29 -8.11
C THR A 76 6.45 3.78 -9.55
N ALA A 77 7.08 2.66 -9.89
CA ALA A 77 6.98 2.03 -11.20
C ALA A 77 5.77 1.08 -11.32
N ALA A 78 5.02 0.85 -10.25
CA ALA A 78 3.85 0.00 -10.29
C ALA A 78 2.74 0.67 -11.10
N THR A 79 2.30 0.01 -12.15
CA THR A 79 1.20 0.44 -13.01
C THR A 79 0.04 -0.53 -12.85
N TRP A 80 -1.14 0.00 -12.63
CA TRP A 80 -2.38 -0.76 -12.58
C TRP A 80 -3.08 -0.62 -13.93
N GLU A 81 -3.28 -1.74 -14.61
CA GLU A 81 -4.05 -1.82 -15.85
C GLU A 81 -5.39 -2.49 -15.58
N GLU A 82 -5.65 -3.68 -16.12
CA GLU A 82 -6.88 -4.44 -15.82
C GLU A 82 -6.81 -5.10 -14.44
N GLU A 83 -5.65 -5.64 -14.08
CA GLU A 83 -5.37 -6.18 -12.75
C GLU A 83 -4.19 -5.45 -12.10
N PRO A 84 -4.18 -5.31 -10.77
CA PRO A 84 -3.05 -4.72 -10.09
C PRO A 84 -1.84 -5.65 -10.19
N PRO A 85 -0.62 -5.09 -10.32
CA PRO A 85 0.59 -5.90 -10.25
C PRO A 85 0.75 -6.49 -8.85
N ALA A 86 1.55 -7.56 -8.73
CA ALA A 86 1.95 -8.05 -7.42
C ALA A 86 2.66 -6.93 -6.62
N PRO A 87 2.37 -6.78 -5.32
CA PRO A 87 3.06 -5.80 -4.49
C PRO A 87 4.54 -6.14 -4.34
N GLY A 88 5.38 -5.12 -4.24
CA GLY A 88 6.81 -5.31 -3.96
C GLY A 88 7.07 -5.88 -2.56
N PHE A 89 6.15 -5.66 -1.64
CA PHE A 89 6.14 -6.25 -0.30
C PHE A 89 4.72 -6.19 0.27
N TRP A 90 4.34 -7.21 1.07
CA TRP A 90 3.07 -7.18 1.77
C TRP A 90 3.11 -7.97 3.08
N MET A 91 2.19 -7.63 3.97
CA MET A 91 1.95 -8.28 5.25
C MET A 91 0.44 -8.41 5.49
N HIS A 92 0.03 -9.22 6.46
CA HIS A 92 -1.38 -9.47 6.75
C HIS A 92 -1.62 -9.74 8.24
N GLN A 93 -2.90 -9.76 8.65
CA GLN A 93 -3.33 -10.25 9.97
C GLN A 93 -4.31 -11.44 9.86
N LEU A 94 -4.32 -12.12 8.71
CA LEU A 94 -5.19 -13.27 8.43
C LEU A 94 -4.64 -14.55 9.07
N ASP A 95 -5.53 -15.36 9.63
CA ASP A 95 -5.15 -16.68 10.15
C ASP A 95 -4.96 -17.69 9.02
N GLY A 96 -3.97 -18.58 9.17
CA GLY A 96 -3.68 -19.65 8.20
C GLY A 96 -2.98 -19.21 6.91
N VAL A 97 -2.75 -17.92 6.68
CA VAL A 97 -1.98 -17.44 5.54
C VAL A 97 -0.49 -17.54 5.85
N THR A 98 0.27 -18.21 4.97
CA THR A 98 1.71 -18.45 5.12
C THR A 98 2.57 -17.81 4.02
N LYS A 99 1.95 -17.23 3.00
CA LYS A 99 2.64 -16.67 1.82
C LYS A 99 3.32 -15.31 2.07
N ALA A 100 2.98 -14.67 3.18
CA ALA A 100 3.64 -13.46 3.64
C ALA A 100 3.69 -13.44 5.18
N PRO A 101 4.52 -12.60 5.78
CA PRO A 101 4.59 -12.48 7.22
C PRO A 101 3.34 -11.78 7.80
N ARG A 102 3.01 -12.11 9.04
CA ARG A 102 2.02 -11.36 9.81
C ARG A 102 2.50 -9.93 10.04
N LEU A 103 1.55 -9.00 10.11
CA LEU A 103 1.85 -7.58 10.29
C LEU A 103 2.70 -7.35 11.55
N ASP A 104 3.89 -6.85 11.34
CA ASP A 104 4.75 -6.20 12.31
C ASP A 104 5.00 -4.76 11.88
N GLU A 105 4.60 -3.81 12.70
CA GLU A 105 4.66 -2.39 12.36
C GLU A 105 6.09 -1.90 12.11
N ALA A 106 7.06 -2.41 12.87
CA ALA A 106 8.46 -1.99 12.73
C ALA A 106 9.03 -2.47 11.40
N THR A 107 8.79 -3.72 11.06
CA THR A 107 9.20 -4.34 9.78
C THR A 107 8.54 -3.63 8.59
N PHE A 108 7.23 -3.38 8.64
CA PHE A 108 6.51 -2.69 7.58
C PHE A 108 7.02 -1.25 7.37
N THR A 109 7.26 -0.53 8.47
CA THR A 109 7.82 0.84 8.43
C THR A 109 9.24 0.85 7.87
N ALA A 110 10.08 -0.09 8.28
CA ALA A 110 11.45 -0.21 7.78
C ALA A 110 11.47 -0.50 6.27
N LYS A 111 10.60 -1.40 5.80
CA LYS A 111 10.48 -1.73 4.38
C LYS A 111 10.02 -0.53 3.54
N LEU A 112 9.02 0.21 4.02
CA LEU A 112 8.58 1.45 3.35
C LEU A 112 9.71 2.47 3.25
N LYS A 113 10.49 2.68 4.32
CA LYS A 113 11.64 3.59 4.32
C LYS A 113 12.72 3.16 3.33
N ALA A 114 13.01 1.86 3.23
CA ALA A 114 13.97 1.32 2.28
C ALA A 114 13.54 1.60 0.84
N MET A 115 12.29 1.32 0.48
CA MET A 115 11.74 1.61 -0.85
C MET A 115 11.79 3.10 -1.20
N LEU A 116 11.57 3.98 -0.23
CA LEU A 116 11.68 5.43 -0.43
C LEU A 116 13.13 5.87 -0.68
N ALA A 117 14.11 5.24 -0.04
CA ALA A 117 15.53 5.51 -0.25
C ALA A 117 15.99 5.07 -1.65
N GLU A 118 15.58 3.90 -2.11
CA GLU A 118 15.88 3.37 -3.45
C GLU A 118 15.37 4.32 -4.54
N THR A 119 14.16 4.85 -4.39
CA THR A 119 13.57 5.82 -5.34
C THR A 119 14.38 7.12 -5.41
N LYS A 120 14.96 7.60 -4.30
CA LYS A 120 15.82 8.79 -4.29
C LYS A 120 17.11 8.55 -5.10
N THR A 121 17.72 7.38 -4.94
CA THR A 121 18.96 7.01 -5.62
C THR A 121 18.76 6.91 -7.14
N SER A 122 17.70 6.27 -7.58
CA SER A 122 17.36 6.13 -9.00
C SER A 122 17.12 7.48 -9.69
N ASN A 123 16.41 8.41 -9.03
CA ASN A 123 16.17 9.76 -9.55
C ASN A 123 17.46 10.57 -9.66
N ASN A 124 18.37 10.46 -8.70
CA ASN A 124 19.66 11.17 -8.74
C ASN A 124 20.58 10.64 -9.84
N GLN A 125 20.55 9.35 -10.11
CA GLN A 125 21.34 8.75 -11.20
C GLN A 125 20.83 9.20 -12.59
N ASN A 126 19.51 9.24 -12.79
CA ASN A 126 18.91 9.73 -14.03
C ASN A 126 19.20 11.21 -14.27
N PHE A 127 19.17 12.06 -13.22
CA PHE A 127 19.50 13.47 -13.35
C PHE A 127 20.99 13.69 -13.68
N SER A 128 21.90 12.87 -13.12
CA SER A 128 23.34 12.93 -13.41
C SER A 128 23.68 12.52 -14.83
N LEU A 129 22.94 11.55 -15.39
CA LEU A 129 23.14 11.10 -16.77
C LEU A 129 22.65 12.14 -17.79
N THR A 130 21.49 12.75 -17.58
CA THR A 130 20.96 13.82 -18.43
C THR A 130 21.85 15.07 -18.42
N SER A 131 22.41 15.43 -17.30
CA SER A 131 23.34 16.56 -17.17
C SER A 131 24.66 16.33 -17.92
N LYS A 132 25.15 15.09 -17.98
CA LYS A 132 26.37 14.74 -18.76
C LYS A 132 26.16 14.70 -20.26
N MET A 133 24.96 14.46 -20.74
CA MET A 133 24.63 14.44 -22.18
C MET A 133 24.38 15.84 -22.76
N SER A 134 23.97 16.81 -21.92
CA SER A 134 23.72 18.21 -22.37
C SER A 134 24.97 19.09 -22.41
N GLY A 135 26.15 18.60 -22.02
CA GLY A 135 27.41 19.33 -21.96
C GLY A 135 28.40 19.04 -23.10
N ARG A 136 27.93 18.47 -24.22
CA ARG A 136 28.75 18.27 -25.43
C ARG A 136 28.09 18.93 -26.64
N GLU A 137 28.25 20.22 -26.73
CA GLU A 137 28.25 21.00 -27.99
C GLU A 137 29.50 21.85 -28.04
#